data_2ba19522aa0b70a35175d33f0046b37e
#
_entry.id   2ba19522aa0b70a35175d33f0046b37e
#
_cell.length_a   1.000
_cell.length_b   1.000
_cell.length_c   1.000
_cell.angle_alpha   90.00
_cell.angle_beta   90.00
_cell.angle_gamma   90.00
#
_symmetry.space_group_name_H-M   'P 1'
#
loop_
_entity.id
_entity.type
_entity.pdbx_description
1 polymer ?
#
loop_
_entity_poly.entity_id
_entity_poly.type
_entity_poly.pdbx_seq_one_letter_code
_entity_poly.pdbx_strand_id
1 'polypeptide(L)'
;NSITSTLSASILTLNLDESGSLTERIKNCSTKFHAIARSENDLAAILYTSGTTGKSKGAMLSHRNLVSNSEVLRDFWKFTESDVLLHMLPIYHTHGLFVACNLLAIVGGSMIFLEKFDVKKAMFWMKDSTSMMGVPTFYTRLLASEELNTESTKHMRLFISGSAPLLSETHID
;
A
#
# COMPACT_ATOMS: atom_id res chain seq x y z
N ASN A 1 7.25 -25.92 4.64
CA ASN A 1 8.41 -26.70 4.16
C ASN A 1 8.08 -27.76 3.10
N SER A 2 6.79 -28.11 2.86
CA SER A 2 6.42 -29.14 1.85
C SER A 2 6.37 -28.59 0.40
N ILE A 3 6.19 -27.28 0.21
CA ILE A 3 6.09 -26.67 -1.13
C ILE A 3 7.49 -26.52 -1.76
N THR A 4 8.52 -26.34 -0.95
CA THR A 4 9.87 -26.03 -1.41
C THR A 4 10.66 -27.22 -1.91
N SER A 5 10.30 -28.43 -1.48
CA SER A 5 10.94 -29.66 -1.94
C SER A 5 10.59 -30.06 -3.38
N THR A 6 9.51 -29.47 -3.94
CA THR A 6 9.05 -29.74 -5.31
C THR A 6 9.45 -28.66 -6.31
N LEU A 7 10.00 -27.53 -5.85
CA LEU A 7 10.41 -26.41 -6.70
C LEU A 7 11.94 -26.29 -6.75
N SER A 8 12.49 -26.18 -7.95
CA SER A 8 13.90 -25.83 -8.18
C SER A 8 14.20 -24.33 -7.90
N ALA A 9 13.53 -23.75 -6.90
CA ALA A 9 13.63 -22.35 -6.58
C ALA A 9 14.50 -22.12 -5.33
N SER A 10 15.33 -21.10 -5.37
CA SER A 10 16.07 -20.63 -4.18
C SER A 10 15.13 -19.86 -3.25
N ILE A 11 15.13 -20.23 -1.97
CA ILE A 11 14.33 -19.56 -0.95
C ILE A 11 15.25 -18.61 -0.20
N LEU A 12 14.84 -17.36 -0.11
CA LEU A 12 15.49 -16.35 0.72
C LEU A 12 14.53 -15.99 1.87
N THR A 13 15.10 -15.86 3.06
CA THR A 13 14.36 -15.48 4.27
C THR A 13 14.71 -14.05 4.66
N LEU A 14 13.69 -13.30 5.08
CA LEU A 14 13.81 -12.00 5.73
C LEU A 14 12.95 -12.04 6.99
N ASN A 15 13.59 -11.90 8.15
CA ASN A 15 12.91 -11.86 9.43
C ASN A 15 12.50 -10.42 9.80
N LEU A 16 11.65 -10.28 10.82
CA LEU A 16 11.20 -8.96 11.32
C LEU A 16 12.34 -8.10 11.89
N ASP A 17 13.40 -8.72 12.37
CA ASP A 17 14.63 -8.07 12.86
C ASP A 17 15.65 -7.80 11.75
N GLU A 18 15.21 -7.87 10.49
CA GLU A 18 16.02 -7.69 9.28
C GLU A 18 17.12 -8.77 9.09
N SER A 19 17.19 -9.77 9.93
CA SER A 19 18.08 -10.92 9.72
C SER A 19 17.53 -11.88 8.65
N GLY A 20 18.38 -12.76 8.16
CA GLY A 20 17.99 -13.81 7.22
C GLY A 20 18.90 -13.91 6.00
N SER A 21 18.68 -14.96 5.20
CA SER A 21 19.53 -15.24 4.04
C SER A 21 19.45 -14.17 2.94
N LEU A 22 18.32 -13.41 2.86
CA LEU A 22 18.20 -12.27 1.94
C LEU A 22 19.18 -11.15 2.35
N THR A 23 19.19 -10.78 3.62
CA THR A 23 20.08 -9.72 4.15
C THR A 23 21.55 -10.08 3.96
N GLU A 24 21.92 -11.34 4.24
CA GLU A 24 23.28 -11.80 4.01
C GLU A 24 23.67 -11.74 2.52
N ARG A 25 22.75 -12.09 1.63
CA ARG A 25 23.00 -12.03 0.19
C ARG A 25 23.16 -10.59 -0.31
N ILE A 26 22.37 -9.65 0.21
CA ILE A 26 22.42 -8.22 -0.16
C ILE A 26 23.79 -7.61 0.14
N LYS A 27 24.47 -8.00 1.21
CA LYS A 27 25.82 -7.50 1.56
C LYS A 27 26.84 -7.64 0.43
N ASN A 28 26.65 -8.64 -0.42
CA ASN A 28 27.56 -8.94 -1.53
C ASN A 28 27.01 -8.47 -2.90
N CYS A 29 25.88 -7.76 -2.93
CA CYS A 29 25.30 -7.25 -4.16
C CYS A 29 25.86 -5.87 -4.52
N SER A 30 25.95 -5.58 -5.81
CA SER A 30 26.29 -4.25 -6.30
C SER A 30 25.18 -3.26 -5.93
N THR A 31 25.55 -2.06 -5.50
CA THR A 31 24.63 -0.94 -5.31
C THR A 31 24.27 -0.26 -6.64
N LYS A 32 24.98 -0.60 -7.73
CA LYS A 32 24.67 -0.09 -9.07
C LYS A 32 23.64 -1.02 -9.71
N PHE A 33 22.49 -0.47 -10.05
CA PHE A 33 21.41 -1.17 -10.72
C PHE A 33 20.98 -0.40 -11.97
N HIS A 34 20.81 -1.13 -13.06
CA HIS A 34 20.22 -0.60 -14.29
C HIS A 34 18.85 -1.23 -14.49
N ALA A 35 17.81 -0.41 -14.49
CA ALA A 35 16.45 -0.88 -14.76
C ALA A 35 16.38 -1.47 -16.17
N ILE A 36 15.83 -2.67 -16.29
CA ILE A 36 15.59 -3.30 -17.59
C ILE A 36 14.35 -2.67 -18.20
N ALA A 37 14.48 -2.13 -19.41
CA ALA A 37 13.34 -1.61 -20.15
C ALA A 37 12.31 -2.71 -20.39
N ARG A 38 11.05 -2.41 -20.10
CA ARG A 38 9.89 -3.29 -20.31
C ARG A 38 8.86 -2.60 -21.19
N SER A 39 8.12 -3.41 -21.94
CA SER A 39 6.95 -2.94 -22.67
C SER A 39 5.80 -2.69 -21.69
N GLU A 40 4.93 -1.76 -22.01
CA GLU A 40 3.71 -1.49 -21.24
C GLU A 40 2.81 -2.72 -21.11
N ASN A 41 2.86 -3.64 -22.08
CA ASN A 41 2.08 -4.87 -22.10
C ASN A 41 2.77 -6.06 -21.42
N ASP A 42 4.03 -5.92 -20.99
CA ASP A 42 4.70 -6.97 -20.23
C ASP A 42 4.00 -7.19 -18.90
N LEU A 43 3.98 -8.45 -18.46
CA LEU A 43 3.43 -8.83 -17.17
C LEU A 43 4.28 -8.22 -16.03
N ALA A 44 3.64 -7.43 -15.19
CA ALA A 44 4.27 -6.81 -14.02
C ALA A 44 3.99 -7.57 -12.73
N ALA A 45 2.77 -8.09 -12.55
CA ALA A 45 2.36 -8.81 -11.36
C ALA A 45 1.26 -9.82 -11.62
N ILE A 46 1.18 -10.84 -10.76
CA ILE A 46 0.05 -11.76 -10.69
C ILE A 46 -0.51 -11.70 -9.27
N LEU A 47 -1.78 -11.34 -9.15
CA LEU A 47 -2.50 -11.30 -7.87
C LEU A 47 -3.46 -12.46 -7.78
N TYR A 48 -3.28 -13.29 -6.77
CA TYR A 48 -4.19 -14.42 -6.51
C TYR A 48 -5.40 -13.95 -5.71
N THR A 49 -6.58 -14.34 -6.19
CA THR A 49 -7.85 -14.16 -5.48
C THR A 49 -8.39 -15.51 -5.05
N SER A 50 -9.17 -15.54 -3.97
CA SER A 50 -9.76 -16.77 -3.45
C SER A 50 -10.73 -17.49 -4.41
N GLY A 51 -11.15 -16.82 -5.49
CA GLY A 51 -12.03 -17.37 -6.52
C GLY A 51 -13.38 -17.89 -5.98
N THR A 52 -14.48 -17.56 -6.62
CA THR A 52 -15.83 -18.04 -6.24
C THR A 52 -16.03 -19.54 -6.43
N THR A 53 -15.12 -20.21 -7.15
CA THR A 53 -15.20 -21.65 -7.48
C THR A 53 -14.26 -22.53 -6.64
N GLY A 54 -13.71 -22.00 -5.54
CA GLY A 54 -12.80 -22.74 -4.63
C GLY A 54 -11.37 -22.91 -5.12
N LYS A 55 -11.06 -22.57 -6.36
CA LYS A 55 -9.68 -22.54 -6.88
C LYS A 55 -9.20 -21.10 -6.99
N SER A 56 -8.03 -20.80 -6.42
CA SER A 56 -7.40 -19.50 -6.56
C SER A 56 -7.14 -19.17 -8.03
N LYS A 57 -7.48 -17.96 -8.44
CA LYS A 57 -7.23 -17.45 -9.78
C LYS A 57 -6.21 -16.33 -9.72
N GLY A 58 -5.22 -16.36 -10.60
CA GLY A 58 -4.22 -15.30 -10.72
C GLY A 58 -4.68 -14.23 -11.72
N ALA A 59 -4.95 -13.03 -11.23
CA ALA A 59 -5.16 -11.87 -12.08
C ALA A 59 -3.81 -11.36 -12.59
N MET A 60 -3.63 -11.34 -13.91
CA MET A 60 -2.41 -10.86 -14.56
C MET A 60 -2.51 -9.35 -14.75
N LEU A 61 -1.55 -8.61 -14.21
CA LEU A 61 -1.46 -7.16 -14.34
C LEU A 61 -0.23 -6.79 -15.15
N SER A 62 -0.42 -6.04 -16.22
CA SER A 62 0.67 -5.47 -17.01
C SER A 62 1.21 -4.18 -16.37
N HIS A 63 2.37 -3.73 -16.81
CA HIS A 63 2.89 -2.41 -16.44
C HIS A 63 1.89 -1.30 -16.75
N ARG A 64 1.23 -1.37 -17.92
CA ARG A 64 0.18 -0.42 -18.31
C ARG A 64 -0.98 -0.38 -17.32
N ASN A 65 -1.46 -1.54 -16.83
CA ASN A 65 -2.55 -1.56 -15.85
C ASN A 65 -2.19 -0.81 -14.57
N LEU A 66 -0.96 -1.00 -14.07
CA LEU A 66 -0.50 -0.36 -12.85
C LEU A 66 -0.31 1.15 -13.04
N VAL A 67 0.33 1.55 -14.13
CA VAL A 67 0.59 2.98 -14.43
C VAL A 67 -0.70 3.74 -14.66
N SER A 68 -1.57 3.25 -15.56
CA SER A 68 -2.84 3.93 -15.89
C SER A 68 -3.74 4.11 -14.67
N ASN A 69 -3.81 3.10 -13.80
CA ASN A 69 -4.55 3.23 -12.54
C ASN A 69 -3.98 4.36 -11.66
N SER A 70 -2.67 4.41 -11.50
CA SER A 70 -2.03 5.43 -10.65
C SER A 70 -2.18 6.83 -11.25
N GLU A 71 -2.12 6.99 -12.56
CA GLU A 71 -2.32 8.28 -13.24
C GLU A 71 -3.76 8.78 -13.06
N VAL A 72 -4.76 7.91 -13.24
CA VAL A 72 -6.16 8.26 -13.02
C VAL A 72 -6.39 8.69 -11.57
N LEU A 73 -5.84 7.96 -10.61
CA LEU A 73 -5.98 8.28 -9.19
C LEU A 73 -5.24 9.57 -8.82
N ARG A 74 -4.04 9.81 -9.37
CA ARG A 74 -3.35 11.10 -9.24
C ARG A 74 -4.25 12.26 -9.65
N ASP A 75 -4.83 12.16 -10.83
CA ASP A 75 -5.63 13.23 -11.40
C ASP A 75 -6.97 13.40 -10.68
N PHE A 76 -7.60 12.30 -10.29
CA PHE A 76 -8.89 12.30 -9.59
C PHE A 76 -8.78 12.84 -8.16
N TRP A 77 -7.76 12.39 -7.41
CA TRP A 77 -7.51 12.79 -6.03
C TRP A 77 -6.58 13.99 -5.90
N LYS A 78 -6.08 14.51 -7.01
CA LYS A 78 -5.19 15.69 -7.06
C LYS A 78 -3.92 15.50 -6.22
N PHE A 79 -3.33 14.30 -6.27
CA PHE A 79 -2.07 14.06 -5.58
C PHE A 79 -0.91 14.76 -6.28
N THR A 80 -0.01 15.31 -5.47
CA THR A 80 1.19 16.03 -5.90
C THR A 80 2.41 15.59 -5.10
N GLU A 81 3.58 16.07 -5.46
CA GLU A 81 4.83 15.87 -4.73
C GLU A 81 4.80 16.40 -3.27
N SER A 82 3.90 17.35 -2.98
CA SER A 82 3.74 17.93 -1.64
C SER A 82 2.91 17.04 -0.70
N ASP A 83 2.30 15.98 -1.21
CA ASP A 83 1.47 15.11 -0.39
C ASP A 83 2.28 14.17 0.49
N VAL A 84 1.81 14.04 1.72
CA VAL A 84 2.31 13.09 2.70
C VAL A 84 1.18 12.11 3.05
N LEU A 85 1.32 10.87 2.61
CA LEU A 85 0.34 9.82 2.88
C LEU A 85 0.62 9.13 4.20
N LEU A 86 -0.34 9.13 5.12
CA LEU A 86 -0.33 8.25 6.29
C LEU A 86 -0.72 6.83 5.83
N HIS A 87 0.28 5.95 5.72
CA HIS A 87 0.13 4.62 5.15
C HIS A 87 0.16 3.54 6.23
N MET A 88 -0.95 2.84 6.38
CA MET A 88 -1.15 1.79 7.37
C MET A 88 -1.77 0.52 6.76
N LEU A 89 -1.92 0.49 5.45
CA LEU A 89 -2.45 -0.65 4.72
C LEU A 89 -1.35 -1.69 4.48
N PRO A 90 -1.68 -2.99 4.50
CA PRO A 90 -0.70 -4.03 4.22
C PRO A 90 -0.22 -3.98 2.76
N ILE A 91 1.11 -3.96 2.55
CA ILE A 91 1.70 -3.93 1.20
C ILE A 91 1.66 -5.27 0.47
N TYR A 92 1.22 -6.33 1.12
CA TYR A 92 0.91 -7.59 0.44
C TYR A 92 -0.50 -7.60 -0.19
N HIS A 93 -1.22 -6.49 -0.09
CA HIS A 93 -2.55 -6.30 -0.67
C HIS A 93 -2.54 -5.19 -1.72
N THR A 94 -3.38 -5.34 -2.77
CA THR A 94 -3.48 -4.40 -3.89
C THR A 94 -3.65 -2.96 -3.45
N HIS A 95 -4.53 -2.68 -2.49
CA HIS A 95 -4.79 -1.32 -2.01
C HIS A 95 -3.53 -0.70 -1.40
N GLY A 96 -2.83 -1.43 -0.54
CA GLY A 96 -1.59 -0.90 0.07
C GLY A 96 -0.43 -0.74 -0.91
N LEU A 97 -0.22 -1.72 -1.80
CA LEU A 97 0.92 -1.71 -2.72
C LEU A 97 0.63 -0.93 -4.01
N PHE A 98 -0.39 -1.36 -4.77
CA PHE A 98 -0.59 -0.82 -6.12
C PHE A 98 -1.43 0.45 -6.18
N VAL A 99 -2.30 0.70 -5.19
CA VAL A 99 -3.02 1.97 -5.11
C VAL A 99 -2.17 2.99 -4.35
N ALA A 100 -1.84 2.73 -3.09
CA ALA A 100 -1.17 3.70 -2.24
C ALA A 100 0.30 3.94 -2.64
N CYS A 101 1.16 2.91 -2.63
CA CYS A 101 2.59 3.10 -2.88
C CYS A 101 2.88 3.55 -4.32
N ASN A 102 2.20 2.97 -5.33
CA ASN A 102 2.45 3.38 -6.72
C ASN A 102 2.01 4.83 -6.98
N LEU A 103 0.89 5.26 -6.38
CA LEU A 103 0.45 6.65 -6.51
C LEU A 103 1.50 7.62 -5.98
N LEU A 104 2.03 7.36 -4.78
CA LEU A 104 3.08 8.22 -4.20
C LEU A 104 4.37 8.17 -5.01
N ALA A 105 4.74 7.00 -5.53
CA ALA A 105 5.93 6.87 -6.39
C ALA A 105 5.80 7.67 -7.69
N ILE A 106 4.61 7.71 -8.32
CA ILE A 106 4.39 8.47 -9.57
C ILE A 106 4.42 9.97 -9.33
N VAL A 107 3.88 10.46 -8.21
CA VAL A 107 3.85 11.90 -7.93
C VAL A 107 5.13 12.42 -7.26
N GLY A 108 6.01 11.53 -6.80
CA GLY A 108 7.19 11.93 -6.01
C GLY A 108 6.84 12.41 -4.60
N GLY A 109 5.67 12.05 -4.08
CA GLY A 109 5.22 12.39 -2.74
C GLY A 109 5.91 11.57 -1.65
N SER A 110 5.57 11.85 -0.40
CA SER A 110 6.14 11.18 0.77
C SER A 110 5.09 10.31 1.48
N MET A 111 5.54 9.35 2.27
CA MET A 111 4.63 8.59 3.14
C MET A 111 5.20 8.39 4.54
N ILE A 112 4.32 8.45 5.53
CA ILE A 112 4.57 8.00 6.87
C ILE A 112 4.07 6.56 6.94
N PHE A 113 5.02 5.62 6.92
CA PHE A 113 4.73 4.20 6.82
C PHE A 113 4.66 3.55 8.21
N LEU A 114 3.49 3.05 8.59
CA LEU A 114 3.29 2.30 9.82
C LEU A 114 3.07 0.82 9.50
N GLU A 115 3.64 -0.04 10.32
CA GLU A 115 3.55 -1.50 10.16
C GLU A 115 2.10 -2.01 10.07
N LYS A 116 1.20 -1.39 10.86
CA LYS A 116 -0.23 -1.72 10.92
C LYS A 116 -1.04 -0.54 11.42
N PHE A 117 -2.34 -0.60 11.22
CA PHE A 117 -3.26 0.38 11.76
C PHE A 117 -3.30 0.35 13.29
N ASP A 118 -3.02 1.49 13.89
CA ASP A 118 -3.13 1.77 15.31
C ASP A 118 -3.69 3.17 15.47
N VAL A 119 -4.78 3.33 16.23
CA VAL A 119 -5.49 4.61 16.38
C VAL A 119 -4.57 5.70 16.97
N LYS A 120 -3.84 5.38 18.05
CA LYS A 120 -2.97 6.37 18.71
C LYS A 120 -1.83 6.83 17.80
N LYS A 121 -1.20 5.87 17.08
CA LYS A 121 -0.17 6.20 16.10
C LYS A 121 -0.73 6.99 14.93
N ALA A 122 -1.92 6.65 14.44
CA ALA A 122 -2.59 7.39 13.39
C ALA A 122 -2.85 8.83 13.80
N MET A 123 -3.46 9.04 14.98
CA MET A 123 -3.69 10.38 15.54
C MET A 123 -2.41 11.18 15.71
N PHE A 124 -1.35 10.55 16.22
CA PHE A 124 -0.05 11.20 16.39
C PHE A 124 0.54 11.71 15.06
N TRP A 125 0.43 10.92 13.99
CA TRP A 125 1.04 11.24 12.70
C TRP A 125 0.13 12.03 11.74
N MET A 126 -1.17 12.18 12.04
CA MET A 126 -2.08 13.00 11.21
C MET A 126 -1.62 14.44 11.05
N LYS A 127 -1.01 15.02 12.09
CA LYS A 127 -0.50 16.40 12.06
C LYS A 127 0.59 16.65 11.01
N ASP A 128 1.31 15.59 10.64
CA ASP A 128 2.42 15.63 9.66
C ASP A 128 2.01 15.01 8.31
N SER A 129 0.71 14.71 8.14
CA SER A 129 0.16 14.07 6.95
C SER A 129 -0.84 14.96 6.24
N THR A 130 -1.00 14.77 4.93
CA THR A 130 -2.00 15.47 4.12
C THR A 130 -3.14 14.56 3.68
N SER A 131 -2.91 13.27 3.68
CA SER A 131 -3.87 12.27 3.21
C SER A 131 -3.74 10.95 3.96
N MET A 132 -4.82 10.18 3.97
CA MET A 132 -4.86 8.84 4.57
C MET A 132 -5.71 7.92 3.68
N MET A 133 -5.22 6.69 3.48
CA MET A 133 -5.98 5.60 2.87
C MET A 133 -6.26 4.52 3.91
N GLY A 134 -7.50 4.02 3.92
CA GLY A 134 -7.91 3.00 4.87
C GLY A 134 -9.06 2.15 4.37
N VAL A 135 -9.35 1.11 5.14
CA VAL A 135 -10.59 0.33 5.02
C VAL A 135 -11.64 0.93 5.95
N PRO A 136 -12.95 0.67 5.75
CA PRO A 136 -14.01 1.25 6.58
C PRO A 136 -13.79 1.12 8.09
N THR A 137 -13.27 -0.02 8.54
CA THR A 137 -12.99 -0.25 9.97
C THR A 137 -11.92 0.67 10.56
N PHE A 138 -11.02 1.25 9.75
CA PHE A 138 -10.07 2.26 10.24
C PHE A 138 -10.84 3.53 10.63
N TYR A 139 -11.75 3.95 9.79
CA TYR A 139 -12.56 5.17 10.01
C TYR A 139 -13.50 5.03 11.20
N THR A 140 -14.22 3.91 11.32
CA THR A 140 -15.09 3.69 12.50
C THR A 140 -14.30 3.69 13.80
N ARG A 141 -13.05 3.19 13.79
CA ARG A 141 -12.20 3.21 14.99
C ARG A 141 -11.58 4.58 15.25
N LEU A 142 -11.33 5.38 14.23
CA LEU A 142 -10.88 6.77 14.41
C LEU A 142 -12.00 7.64 14.95
N LEU A 143 -13.22 7.53 14.40
CA LEU A 143 -14.40 8.24 14.87
C LEU A 143 -14.76 7.92 16.34
N ALA A 144 -14.45 6.72 16.81
CA ALA A 144 -14.62 6.34 18.20
C ALA A 144 -13.53 6.92 19.14
N SER A 145 -12.54 7.62 18.61
CA SER A 145 -11.46 8.23 19.40
C SER A 145 -11.84 9.65 19.82
N GLU A 146 -11.76 9.95 21.10
CA GLU A 146 -11.96 11.30 21.64
C GLU A 146 -10.88 12.31 21.15
N GLU A 147 -9.75 11.81 20.65
CA GLU A 147 -8.66 12.64 20.11
C GLU A 147 -8.97 13.16 18.69
N LEU A 148 -9.94 12.54 17.97
CA LEU A 148 -10.31 12.96 16.63
C LEU A 148 -11.17 14.21 16.69
N ASN A 149 -10.68 15.30 16.13
CA ASN A 149 -11.37 16.58 16.07
C ASN A 149 -10.82 17.42 14.91
N THR A 150 -11.41 18.58 14.65
CA THR A 150 -11.01 19.46 13.56
C THR A 150 -9.58 19.99 13.68
N GLU A 151 -9.06 20.12 14.90
CA GLU A 151 -7.66 20.55 15.11
C GLU A 151 -6.68 19.43 14.77
N SER A 152 -6.98 18.19 15.17
CA SER A 152 -6.13 17.03 14.87
C SER A 152 -6.08 16.69 13.38
N THR A 153 -7.10 17.07 12.61
CA THR A 153 -7.22 16.79 11.17
C THR A 153 -6.99 18.01 10.29
N LYS A 154 -6.66 19.17 10.83
CA LYS A 154 -6.57 20.43 10.06
C LYS A 154 -5.60 20.42 8.87
N HIS A 155 -4.59 19.56 8.90
CA HIS A 155 -3.62 19.40 7.81
C HIS A 155 -4.04 18.34 6.78
N MET A 156 -5.04 17.53 7.14
CA MET A 156 -5.55 16.48 6.27
C MET A 156 -6.47 17.09 5.21
N ARG A 157 -6.17 16.84 3.95
CA ARG A 157 -7.01 17.28 2.83
C ARG A 157 -7.88 16.18 2.24
N LEU A 158 -7.51 14.90 2.50
CA LEU A 158 -8.19 13.79 1.86
C LEU A 158 -8.12 12.51 2.70
N PHE A 159 -9.28 11.92 2.91
CA PHE A 159 -9.46 10.59 3.46
C PHE A 159 -10.07 9.68 2.39
N ILE A 160 -9.45 8.53 2.15
CA ILE A 160 -9.87 7.57 1.12
C ILE A 160 -10.23 6.25 1.79
N SER A 161 -11.49 5.86 1.66
CA SER A 161 -11.97 4.55 2.09
C SER A 161 -12.12 3.62 0.90
N GLY A 162 -11.59 2.40 1.01
CA GLY A 162 -11.64 1.41 -0.07
C GLY A 162 -11.65 -0.03 0.41
N SER A 163 -11.64 -0.95 -0.54
CA SER A 163 -11.64 -2.42 -0.35
C SER A 163 -12.92 -3.01 0.26
N ALA A 164 -13.82 -2.19 0.77
CA ALA A 164 -15.15 -2.58 1.27
C ALA A 164 -16.10 -1.37 1.21
N PRO A 165 -17.43 -1.58 1.20
CA PRO A 165 -18.39 -0.48 1.28
C PRO A 165 -18.25 0.29 2.59
N LEU A 166 -18.22 1.61 2.51
CA LEU A 166 -18.33 2.50 3.65
C LEU A 166 -19.82 2.81 3.88
N LEU A 167 -20.26 2.70 5.13
CA LEU A 167 -21.63 3.08 5.48
C LEU A 167 -21.82 4.58 5.36
N SER A 168 -22.99 5.01 4.90
CA SER A 168 -23.31 6.43 4.73
C SER A 168 -23.18 7.22 6.04
N GLU A 169 -23.57 6.61 7.15
CA GLU A 169 -23.44 7.19 8.50
C GLU A 169 -21.97 7.49 8.82
N THR A 170 -21.08 6.51 8.64
CA THR A 170 -19.63 6.69 8.88
C THR A 170 -19.00 7.73 7.93
N HIS A 171 -19.62 7.99 6.78
CA HIS A 171 -19.12 8.98 5.83
C HIS A 171 -19.54 10.41 6.20
N ILE A 172 -20.68 10.56 6.90
CA ILE A 172 -21.21 11.86 7.32
C ILE A 172 -20.56 12.34 8.62
N ASP A 173 -20.28 11.40 9.55
CA ASP A 173 -19.57 11.68 10.82
C ASP A 173 -18.15 12.18 10.60
#